data_15c7b7e77763728d134fa862df341435
#
_entry.id   15c7b7e77763728d134fa862df341435
#
_cell.length_a   1.000
_cell.length_b   1.000
_cell.length_c   1.000
_cell.angle_alpha   90.00
_cell.angle_beta   90.00
_cell.angle_gamma   90.00
#
_symmetry.space_group_name_H-M   'P 1'
#
loop_
_entity.id
_entity.type
_entity.pdbx_description
1 polymer ?
#
loop_
_entity_poly.entity_id
_entity_poly.type
_entity_poly.pdbx_seq_one_letter_code
_entity_poly.pdbx_strand_id
1 'polypeptide(L)'
;MSTLPGPLVSTQWLADHVGAPGLVVLDASVVHYTQPNGRSGYLSGHEQYLLEGHIPGAVFADVIEELSDTDGRYPFTRPGADGFAATAGALGISNDSTVVVYDSAVGQWAARVWWLFRAFGYDRVAVVDGGLTQWRGESRQLELGHVEPVPALFTSDERPELWVDKTFVEGVLRGEHEAALVCATPPREFTGEVVTRSRAGHIPGSSSAPAARLVDRDRRTYLDPEKLRGILQPALGAPRIVTYCGGGIAAASAALALTLLGERSVAVYDGSLNEWAADPEAELVTIPG
;
A
#
# COMPACT_ATOMS: atom_id res chain seq x y z
N MET A 1 22.82 -7.05 -11.76
CA MET A 1 21.68 -6.54 -10.96
C MET A 1 20.61 -6.06 -11.92
N SER A 2 19.36 -6.49 -11.75
CA SER A 2 18.24 -6.03 -12.58
C SER A 2 17.95 -4.57 -12.28
N THR A 3 17.92 -3.72 -13.30
CA THR A 3 17.59 -2.30 -13.15
C THR A 3 16.07 -2.13 -13.26
N LEU A 4 15.43 -1.59 -12.21
CA LEU A 4 14.01 -1.29 -12.25
C LEU A 4 13.72 -0.12 -13.20
N PRO A 5 12.70 -0.22 -14.05
CA PRO A 5 12.30 0.87 -14.95
C PRO A 5 11.62 2.03 -14.21
N GLY A 6 11.14 1.78 -13.00
CA GLY A 6 10.42 2.73 -12.15
C GLY A 6 9.73 2.06 -10.98
N PRO A 7 8.77 2.73 -10.34
CA PRO A 7 8.00 2.18 -9.22
C PRO A 7 7.07 1.02 -9.59
N LEU A 8 6.79 0.85 -10.90
CA LEU A 8 6.03 -0.29 -11.42
C LEU A 8 6.89 -1.10 -12.40
N VAL A 9 6.68 -2.41 -12.39
CA VAL A 9 7.17 -3.36 -13.40
C VAL A 9 6.00 -4.13 -13.99
N SER A 10 6.04 -4.44 -15.28
CA SER A 10 5.03 -5.29 -15.90
C SER A 10 5.25 -6.77 -15.53
N THR A 11 4.21 -7.58 -15.67
CA THR A 11 4.30 -9.05 -15.56
C THR A 11 5.30 -9.63 -16.57
N GLN A 12 5.44 -9.01 -17.75
CA GLN A 12 6.44 -9.42 -18.75
C GLN A 12 7.86 -9.13 -18.25
N TRP A 13 8.10 -7.92 -17.70
CA TRP A 13 9.41 -7.61 -17.13
C TRP A 13 9.78 -8.61 -16.03
N LEU A 14 8.83 -8.93 -15.14
CA LEU A 14 9.08 -9.89 -14.07
C LEU A 14 9.36 -11.30 -14.64
N ALA A 15 8.60 -11.76 -15.63
CA ALA A 15 8.81 -13.06 -16.26
C ALA A 15 10.19 -13.21 -16.88
N ASP A 16 10.72 -12.11 -17.47
CA ASP A 16 12.05 -12.09 -18.08
C ASP A 16 13.18 -12.06 -17.00
N HIS A 17 12.86 -11.79 -15.74
CA HIS A 17 13.84 -11.61 -14.66
C HIS A 17 13.68 -12.57 -13.48
N VAL A 18 12.59 -13.35 -13.41
CA VAL A 18 12.41 -14.36 -12.35
C VAL A 18 13.64 -15.27 -12.27
N GLY A 19 14.15 -15.46 -11.04
CA GLY A 19 15.36 -16.24 -10.79
C GLY A 19 16.68 -15.51 -11.07
N ALA A 20 16.63 -14.23 -11.47
CA ALA A 20 17.85 -13.44 -11.64
C ALA A 20 18.56 -13.21 -10.30
N PRO A 21 19.91 -13.30 -10.25
CA PRO A 21 20.66 -13.07 -9.02
C PRO A 21 20.36 -11.70 -8.39
N GLY A 22 20.04 -11.69 -7.10
CA GLY A 22 19.74 -10.50 -6.32
C GLY A 22 18.34 -9.91 -6.55
N LEU A 23 17.47 -10.57 -7.35
CA LEU A 23 16.05 -10.23 -7.42
C LEU A 23 15.30 -11.04 -6.35
N VAL A 24 14.57 -10.35 -5.48
CA VAL A 24 13.65 -10.94 -4.50
C VAL A 24 12.23 -10.55 -4.91
N VAL A 25 11.38 -11.54 -5.10
CA VAL A 25 9.95 -11.36 -5.40
C VAL A 25 9.15 -11.62 -4.14
N LEU A 26 8.26 -10.70 -3.76
CA LEU A 26 7.43 -10.82 -2.57
C LEU A 26 5.95 -10.95 -2.96
N ASP A 27 5.28 -11.92 -2.36
CA ASP A 27 3.82 -12.02 -2.34
C ASP A 27 3.27 -11.37 -1.06
N ALA A 28 2.60 -10.25 -1.19
CA ALA A 28 2.01 -9.48 -0.11
C ALA A 28 0.49 -9.67 -0.04
N SER A 29 -0.02 -10.82 -0.48
CA SER A 29 -1.45 -11.08 -0.58
C SER A 29 -2.12 -11.15 0.79
N VAL A 30 -3.26 -10.48 0.91
CA VAL A 30 -4.14 -10.50 2.08
C VAL A 30 -5.56 -10.81 1.64
N VAL A 31 -6.22 -11.69 2.37
CA VAL A 31 -7.60 -12.09 2.11
C VAL A 31 -8.55 -11.17 2.84
N HIS A 32 -9.45 -10.54 2.08
CA HIS A 32 -10.55 -9.77 2.65
C HIS A 32 -11.77 -10.67 2.83
N TYR A 33 -12.43 -10.57 3.96
CA TYR A 33 -13.72 -11.21 4.20
C TYR A 33 -14.68 -10.27 4.91
N THR A 34 -15.96 -10.54 4.78
CA THR A 34 -17.00 -9.81 5.51
C THR A 34 -17.38 -10.58 6.76
N GLN A 35 -17.20 -9.96 7.92
CA GLN A 35 -17.61 -10.52 9.20
C GLN A 35 -19.14 -10.63 9.30
N PRO A 36 -19.69 -11.49 10.18
CA PRO A 36 -21.15 -11.60 10.38
C PRO A 36 -21.86 -10.29 10.76
N ASN A 37 -21.12 -9.35 11.37
CA ASN A 37 -21.61 -8.01 11.72
C ASN A 37 -21.51 -7.00 10.56
N GLY A 38 -21.14 -7.44 9.36
CA GLY A 38 -20.98 -6.61 8.16
C GLY A 38 -19.67 -5.83 8.08
N ARG A 39 -18.77 -5.95 9.07
CA ARG A 39 -17.47 -5.28 9.04
C ARG A 39 -16.48 -6.04 8.14
N SER A 40 -15.54 -5.30 7.57
CA SER A 40 -14.38 -5.90 6.88
C SER A 40 -13.47 -6.60 7.88
N GLY A 41 -13.02 -7.79 7.51
CA GLY A 41 -11.95 -8.52 8.16
C GLY A 41 -10.86 -8.84 7.16
N TYR A 42 -9.67 -9.08 7.68
CA TYR A 42 -8.49 -9.38 6.88
C TYR A 42 -7.76 -10.57 7.50
N LEU A 43 -7.28 -11.46 6.65
CA LEU A 43 -6.47 -12.63 7.02
C LEU A 43 -5.22 -12.65 6.15
N SER A 44 -4.15 -13.23 6.67
CA SER A 44 -2.97 -13.54 5.88
C SER A 44 -3.34 -14.36 4.65
N GLY A 45 -2.79 -14.01 3.49
CA GLY A 45 -2.95 -14.74 2.24
C GLY A 45 -2.07 -15.98 2.13
N HIS A 46 -1.38 -16.38 3.20
CA HIS A 46 -0.40 -17.45 3.18
C HIS A 46 -1.00 -18.81 2.74
N GLU A 47 -2.23 -19.12 3.17
CA GLU A 47 -2.88 -20.37 2.74
C GLU A 47 -3.12 -20.39 1.22
N GLN A 48 -3.62 -19.28 0.63
CA GLN A 48 -3.81 -19.16 -0.81
C GLN A 48 -2.49 -19.22 -1.56
N TYR A 49 -1.44 -18.58 -1.05
CA TYR A 49 -0.09 -18.64 -1.59
C TYR A 49 0.40 -20.10 -1.68
N LEU A 50 0.21 -20.88 -0.62
CA LEU A 50 0.66 -22.29 -0.57
C LEU A 50 -0.15 -23.20 -1.50
N LEU A 51 -1.48 -23.05 -1.55
CA LEU A 51 -2.41 -24.02 -2.12
C LEU A 51 -2.91 -23.63 -3.52
N GLU A 52 -3.10 -22.33 -3.78
CA GLU A 52 -3.61 -21.85 -5.08
C GLU A 52 -2.49 -21.37 -6.01
N GLY A 53 -1.30 -21.18 -5.46
CA GLY A 53 -0.08 -20.85 -6.17
C GLY A 53 0.24 -19.37 -6.25
N HIS A 54 1.52 -19.12 -6.42
CA HIS A 54 2.18 -17.82 -6.45
C HIS A 54 3.11 -17.69 -7.67
N ILE A 55 3.64 -16.51 -7.92
CA ILE A 55 4.66 -16.29 -8.96
C ILE A 55 5.92 -17.09 -8.60
N PRO A 56 6.53 -17.85 -9.52
CA PRO A 56 7.66 -18.73 -9.21
C PRO A 56 8.78 -18.00 -8.45
N GLY A 57 9.26 -18.63 -7.36
CA GLY A 57 10.30 -18.11 -6.50
C GLY A 57 9.88 -16.94 -5.59
N ALA A 58 8.61 -16.56 -5.57
CA ALA A 58 8.13 -15.51 -4.68
C ALA A 58 8.11 -15.97 -3.22
N VAL A 59 8.68 -15.17 -2.33
CA VAL A 59 8.62 -15.35 -0.88
C VAL A 59 7.34 -14.68 -0.35
N PHE A 60 6.63 -15.35 0.56
CA PHE A 60 5.47 -14.75 1.19
C PHE A 60 5.89 -13.70 2.22
N ALA A 61 5.33 -12.51 2.10
CA ALA A 61 5.58 -11.38 2.99
C ALA A 61 4.29 -11.06 3.77
N ASP A 62 4.19 -11.50 5.00
CA ASP A 62 2.98 -11.28 5.80
C ASP A 62 2.87 -9.81 6.23
N VAL A 63 1.96 -9.09 5.57
CA VAL A 63 1.74 -7.67 5.85
C VAL A 63 1.07 -7.44 7.20
N ILE A 64 0.29 -8.43 7.67
CA ILE A 64 -0.49 -8.31 8.91
C ILE A 64 0.41 -8.57 10.12
N GLU A 65 1.17 -9.66 10.09
CA GLU A 65 1.89 -10.16 11.26
C GLU A 65 3.37 -9.70 11.30
N GLU A 66 4.00 -9.54 10.12
CA GLU A 66 5.45 -9.30 10.05
C GLU A 66 5.83 -7.88 9.60
N LEU A 67 4.99 -7.27 8.75
CA LEU A 67 5.21 -5.93 8.21
C LEU A 67 4.27 -4.87 8.80
N SER A 68 3.66 -5.19 9.93
CA SER A 68 2.89 -4.27 10.78
C SER A 68 3.35 -4.39 12.23
N ASP A 69 3.14 -3.34 13.02
CA ASP A 69 3.28 -3.38 14.47
C ASP A 69 2.01 -4.01 15.05
N THR A 70 2.11 -5.27 15.44
CA THR A 70 0.98 -6.03 16.02
C THR A 70 0.59 -5.55 17.43
N ASP A 71 1.48 -4.88 18.14
CA ASP A 71 1.23 -4.23 19.44
C ASP A 71 0.72 -2.78 19.27
N GLY A 72 0.67 -2.30 18.04
CA GLY A 72 0.18 -0.97 17.69
C GLY A 72 -1.28 -0.76 18.10
N ARG A 73 -1.62 0.47 18.49
CA ARG A 73 -2.98 0.83 18.93
C ARG A 73 -4.05 0.59 17.86
N TYR A 74 -3.67 0.66 16.59
CA TYR A 74 -4.56 0.52 15.45
C TYR A 74 -4.07 -0.57 14.50
N PRO A 75 -4.98 -1.28 13.79
CA PRO A 75 -4.58 -2.28 12.81
C PRO A 75 -3.69 -1.68 11.72
N PHE A 76 -2.70 -2.46 11.31
CA PHE A 76 -1.77 -2.11 10.23
C PHE A 76 -0.84 -0.93 10.52
N THR A 77 -0.68 -0.55 11.79
CA THR A 77 0.35 0.42 12.19
C THR A 77 1.71 0.02 11.63
N ARG A 78 2.45 0.96 11.07
CA ARG A 78 3.77 0.69 10.51
C ARG A 78 4.73 0.14 11.58
N PRO A 79 5.62 -0.81 11.25
CA PRO A 79 6.62 -1.28 12.19
C PRO A 79 7.67 -0.19 12.47
N GLY A 80 8.41 -0.36 13.56
CA GLY A 80 9.62 0.43 13.79
C GLY A 80 10.76 0.03 12.84
N ALA A 81 11.78 0.88 12.72
CA ALA A 81 12.90 0.71 11.80
C ALA A 81 13.67 -0.62 12.01
N ASP A 82 13.92 -0.99 13.26
CA ASP A 82 14.64 -2.23 13.59
C ASP A 82 13.78 -3.47 13.25
N GLY A 83 12.46 -3.42 13.56
CA GLY A 83 11.53 -4.49 13.21
C GLY A 83 11.42 -4.68 11.71
N PHE A 84 11.26 -3.60 10.94
CA PHE A 84 11.26 -3.66 9.48
C PHE A 84 12.56 -4.24 8.92
N ALA A 85 13.71 -3.78 9.43
CA ALA A 85 15.02 -4.27 8.98
C ALA A 85 15.20 -5.76 9.24
N ALA A 86 14.76 -6.24 10.42
CA ALA A 86 14.82 -7.66 10.77
C ALA A 86 13.92 -8.50 9.85
N THR A 87 12.68 -8.07 9.60
CA THR A 87 11.74 -8.74 8.69
C THR A 87 12.26 -8.75 7.25
N ALA A 88 12.75 -7.62 6.73
CA ALA A 88 13.33 -7.56 5.39
C ALA A 88 14.51 -8.53 5.25
N GLY A 89 15.40 -8.59 6.24
CA GLY A 89 16.51 -9.54 6.28
C GLY A 89 16.03 -11.00 6.32
N ALA A 90 15.01 -11.32 7.12
CA ALA A 90 14.42 -12.66 7.18
C ALA A 90 13.80 -13.08 5.84
N LEU A 91 13.19 -12.15 5.09
CA LEU A 91 12.68 -12.36 3.74
C LEU A 91 13.78 -12.49 2.66
N GLY A 92 15.05 -12.52 3.05
CA GLY A 92 16.19 -12.68 2.15
C GLY A 92 16.64 -11.38 1.45
N ILE A 93 16.22 -10.23 1.94
CA ILE A 93 16.52 -8.94 1.33
C ILE A 93 17.74 -8.33 1.99
N SER A 94 18.75 -7.97 1.20
CA SER A 94 19.86 -7.11 1.59
C SER A 94 19.75 -5.74 0.94
N ASN A 95 20.58 -4.78 1.39
CA ASN A 95 20.65 -3.46 0.74
C ASN A 95 21.16 -3.52 -0.71
N ASP A 96 21.65 -4.68 -1.17
CA ASP A 96 22.05 -4.91 -2.56
C ASP A 96 20.97 -5.60 -3.42
N SER A 97 19.90 -6.10 -2.82
CA SER A 97 18.82 -6.77 -3.54
C SER A 97 18.03 -5.80 -4.47
N THR A 98 17.32 -6.31 -5.42
CA THR A 98 16.22 -5.63 -6.11
C THR A 98 14.93 -6.30 -5.67
N VAL A 99 13.96 -5.53 -5.18
CA VAL A 99 12.71 -6.06 -4.64
C VAL A 99 11.57 -5.79 -5.60
N VAL A 100 10.77 -6.80 -5.87
CA VAL A 100 9.52 -6.66 -6.63
C VAL A 100 8.40 -7.27 -5.82
N VAL A 101 7.34 -6.53 -5.59
CA VAL A 101 6.23 -6.95 -4.73
C VAL A 101 4.91 -6.95 -5.48
N TYR A 102 4.07 -7.94 -5.22
CA TYR A 102 2.72 -8.04 -5.77
C TYR A 102 1.72 -8.48 -4.71
N ASP A 103 0.43 -8.31 -5.02
CA ASP A 103 -0.66 -8.93 -4.28
C ASP A 103 -1.70 -9.56 -5.22
N SER A 104 -2.66 -10.26 -4.66
CA SER A 104 -3.79 -10.88 -5.37
C SER A 104 -5.03 -9.99 -5.46
N ALA A 105 -4.99 -8.77 -4.92
CA ALA A 105 -6.12 -7.84 -4.86
C ALA A 105 -6.02 -6.75 -5.94
N VAL A 106 -6.02 -5.49 -5.52
CA VAL A 106 -5.95 -4.31 -6.41
C VAL A 106 -4.60 -3.58 -6.30
N GLY A 107 -3.55 -4.27 -5.86
CA GLY A 107 -2.21 -3.70 -5.69
C GLY A 107 -2.03 -2.86 -4.42
N GLN A 108 -3.01 -2.80 -3.53
CA GLN A 108 -2.94 -1.93 -2.34
C GLN A 108 -2.00 -2.46 -1.26
N TRP A 109 -1.90 -3.78 -1.11
CA TRP A 109 -1.00 -4.41 -0.15
C TRP A 109 0.44 -4.36 -0.64
N ALA A 110 0.64 -4.63 -1.93
CA ALA A 110 1.92 -4.44 -2.58
C ALA A 110 2.40 -2.98 -2.53
N ALA A 111 1.50 -2.02 -2.75
CA ALA A 111 1.81 -0.59 -2.62
C ALA A 111 2.18 -0.21 -1.17
N ARG A 112 1.55 -0.85 -0.16
CA ARG A 112 1.92 -0.66 1.25
C ARG A 112 3.34 -1.14 1.52
N VAL A 113 3.70 -2.33 1.08
CA VAL A 113 5.06 -2.87 1.23
C VAL A 113 6.08 -2.00 0.49
N TRP A 114 5.77 -1.59 -0.75
CA TRP A 114 6.60 -0.65 -1.51
C TRP A 114 6.82 0.67 -0.76
N TRP A 115 5.77 1.22 -0.12
CA TRP A 115 5.87 2.45 0.66
C TRP A 115 6.72 2.27 1.90
N LEU A 116 6.59 1.14 2.61
CA LEU A 116 7.43 0.80 3.76
C LEU A 116 8.91 0.77 3.36
N PHE A 117 9.30 0.06 2.29
CA PHE A 117 10.68 0.06 1.82
C PHE A 117 11.20 1.47 1.58
N ARG A 118 10.45 2.31 0.88
CA ARG A 118 10.85 3.70 0.62
C ARG A 118 10.97 4.51 1.90
N ALA A 119 10.05 4.35 2.81
CA ALA A 119 10.04 5.07 4.08
C ALA A 119 11.19 4.64 5.00
N PHE A 120 11.68 3.42 4.83
CA PHE A 120 12.88 2.92 5.50
C PHE A 120 14.15 3.05 4.65
N GLY A 121 14.16 3.98 3.69
CA GLY A 121 15.37 4.39 2.98
C GLY A 121 15.74 3.57 1.75
N TYR A 122 14.84 2.71 1.26
CA TYR A 122 15.15 1.78 0.19
C TYR A 122 14.32 2.04 -1.08
N ASP A 123 15.00 2.41 -2.18
CA ASP A 123 14.33 2.78 -3.44
C ASP A 123 14.41 1.70 -4.53
N ARG A 124 15.17 0.61 -4.32
CA ARG A 124 15.24 -0.50 -5.31
C ARG A 124 14.07 -1.47 -5.14
N VAL A 125 12.88 -0.92 -5.07
CA VAL A 125 11.62 -1.64 -4.91
C VAL A 125 10.60 -1.19 -5.92
N ALA A 126 9.86 -2.13 -6.53
CA ALA A 126 8.77 -1.86 -7.46
C ALA A 126 7.57 -2.78 -7.20
N VAL A 127 6.39 -2.34 -7.62
CA VAL A 127 5.16 -3.13 -7.59
C VAL A 127 4.94 -3.77 -8.96
N VAL A 128 4.51 -5.03 -8.99
CA VAL A 128 4.07 -5.71 -10.20
C VAL A 128 2.72 -5.15 -10.62
N ASP A 129 2.68 -4.47 -11.75
CA ASP A 129 1.46 -3.87 -12.27
C ASP A 129 0.46 -4.96 -12.68
N GLY A 130 -0.72 -4.95 -12.06
CA GLY A 130 -1.74 -5.98 -12.20
C GLY A 130 -1.58 -7.21 -11.29
N GLY A 131 -0.46 -7.32 -10.57
CA GLY A 131 -0.21 -8.35 -9.55
C GLY A 131 -0.47 -9.78 -10.02
N LEU A 132 -0.90 -10.63 -9.11
CA LEU A 132 -1.21 -12.05 -9.39
C LEU A 132 -2.40 -12.20 -10.36
N THR A 133 -3.33 -11.26 -10.36
CA THR A 133 -4.49 -11.28 -11.27
C THR A 133 -4.06 -11.20 -12.74
N GLN A 134 -3.19 -10.25 -13.07
CA GLN A 134 -2.68 -10.11 -14.43
C GLN A 134 -1.78 -11.28 -14.82
N TRP A 135 -0.91 -11.74 -13.89
CA TRP A 135 -0.03 -12.90 -14.10
C TRP A 135 -0.82 -14.17 -14.47
N ARG A 136 -1.89 -14.47 -13.71
CA ARG A 136 -2.82 -15.57 -14.00
C ARG A 136 -3.60 -15.36 -15.31
N GLY A 137 -4.05 -14.14 -15.56
CA GLY A 137 -4.78 -13.78 -16.80
C GLY A 137 -3.96 -13.98 -18.06
N GLU A 138 -2.64 -13.89 -17.98
CA GLU A 138 -1.69 -14.17 -19.06
C GLU A 138 -1.31 -15.67 -19.13
N SER A 139 -1.96 -16.53 -18.35
CA SER A 139 -1.69 -17.97 -18.30
C SER A 139 -0.23 -18.31 -17.99
N ARG A 140 0.44 -17.46 -17.18
CA ARG A 140 1.82 -17.72 -16.78
C ARG A 140 1.89 -18.79 -15.70
N GLN A 141 3.05 -19.44 -15.61
CA GLN A 141 3.30 -20.51 -14.64
C GLN A 141 3.15 -20.00 -13.19
N LEU A 142 2.57 -20.84 -12.35
CA LEU A 142 2.52 -20.69 -10.91
C LEU A 142 3.35 -21.78 -10.24
N GLU A 143 3.86 -21.47 -9.06
CA GLU A 143 4.51 -22.40 -8.15
C GLU A 143 3.60 -22.65 -6.96
N LEU A 144 3.62 -23.85 -6.40
CA LEU A 144 2.86 -24.25 -5.20
C LEU A 144 3.82 -24.57 -4.07
N GLY A 145 3.33 -24.44 -2.86
CA GLY A 145 4.10 -24.76 -1.66
C GLY A 145 4.86 -23.54 -1.13
N HIS A 146 5.77 -23.78 -0.19
CA HIS A 146 6.52 -22.73 0.47
C HIS A 146 7.87 -22.50 -0.20
N VAL A 147 8.22 -21.26 -0.44
CA VAL A 147 9.56 -20.84 -0.85
C VAL A 147 10.31 -20.37 0.39
N GLU A 148 11.35 -21.10 0.78
CA GLU A 148 12.19 -20.75 1.93
C GLU A 148 13.18 -19.64 1.57
N PRO A 149 13.08 -18.45 2.18
CA PRO A 149 14.06 -17.38 1.93
C PRO A 149 15.43 -17.74 2.53
N VAL A 150 16.49 -17.30 1.87
CA VAL A 150 17.84 -17.32 2.48
C VAL A 150 18.03 -16.01 3.21
N PRO A 151 18.08 -16.00 4.56
CA PRO A 151 18.19 -14.76 5.32
C PRO A 151 19.41 -13.92 4.93
N ALA A 152 19.23 -12.60 4.91
CA ALA A 152 20.23 -11.62 4.58
C ALA A 152 20.29 -10.51 5.63
N LEU A 153 21.25 -9.61 5.51
CA LEU A 153 21.31 -8.42 6.36
C LEU A 153 20.73 -7.22 5.61
N PHE A 154 19.71 -6.60 6.21
CA PHE A 154 19.14 -5.35 5.74
C PHE A 154 19.35 -4.25 6.78
N THR A 155 19.69 -3.05 6.33
CA THR A 155 19.82 -1.87 7.18
C THR A 155 18.84 -0.81 6.70
N SER A 156 18.02 -0.30 7.60
CA SER A 156 17.06 0.78 7.35
C SER A 156 17.70 2.15 7.57
N ASP A 157 17.26 3.12 6.77
CA ASP A 157 17.57 4.56 6.89
C ASP A 157 16.25 5.34 6.80
N GLU A 158 15.61 5.57 7.96
CA GLU A 158 14.24 6.06 8.02
C GLU A 158 14.08 7.45 7.41
N ARG A 159 13.04 7.62 6.58
CA ARG A 159 12.61 8.87 5.95
C ARG A 159 11.31 9.35 6.61
N PRO A 160 11.38 10.06 7.74
CA PRO A 160 10.20 10.48 8.50
C PRO A 160 9.28 11.40 7.70
N GLU A 161 9.80 12.11 6.70
CA GLU A 161 9.02 12.98 5.82
C GLU A 161 8.01 12.21 4.95
N LEU A 162 8.13 10.90 4.78
CA LEU A 162 7.15 10.09 4.06
C LEU A 162 5.92 9.73 4.91
N TRP A 163 5.93 10.11 6.17
CA TRP A 163 4.82 9.91 7.09
C TRP A 163 4.36 11.22 7.69
N VAL A 164 3.10 11.28 8.07
CA VAL A 164 2.55 12.30 8.94
C VAL A 164 1.70 11.65 10.03
N ASP A 165 1.61 12.32 11.16
CA ASP A 165 0.76 11.94 12.27
C ASP A 165 -0.56 12.73 12.27
N LYS A 166 -1.42 12.42 13.24
CA LYS A 166 -2.70 13.09 13.45
C LYS A 166 -2.51 14.59 13.69
N THR A 167 -1.49 14.99 14.46
CA THR A 167 -1.20 16.39 14.79
C THR A 167 -0.92 17.21 13.55
N PHE A 168 -0.16 16.66 12.59
CA PHE A 168 0.07 17.32 11.30
C PHE A 168 -1.24 17.54 10.54
N VAL A 169 -2.11 16.53 10.46
CA VAL A 169 -3.40 16.62 9.74
C VAL A 169 -4.34 17.63 10.42
N GLU A 170 -4.37 17.66 11.74
CA GLU A 170 -5.08 18.71 12.50
C GLU A 170 -4.55 20.12 12.17
N GLY A 171 -3.22 20.26 12.05
CA GLY A 171 -2.59 21.51 11.62
C GLY A 171 -3.01 21.94 10.21
N VAL A 172 -3.21 20.99 9.30
CA VAL A 172 -3.76 21.29 7.96
C VAL A 172 -5.17 21.88 8.08
N LEU A 173 -6.04 21.28 8.91
CA LEU A 173 -7.40 21.80 9.11
C LEU A 173 -7.44 23.17 9.76
N ARG A 174 -6.47 23.49 10.61
CA ARG A 174 -6.33 24.84 11.22
C ARG A 174 -5.64 25.86 10.30
N GLY A 175 -5.16 25.43 9.10
CA GLY A 175 -4.42 26.31 8.19
C GLY A 175 -2.97 26.60 8.61
N GLU A 176 -2.41 25.82 9.52
CA GLU A 176 -1.02 25.90 9.98
C GLU A 176 -0.04 25.23 9.00
N HIS A 177 -0.54 24.24 8.23
CA HIS A 177 0.20 23.53 7.22
C HIS A 177 -0.55 23.57 5.88
N GLU A 178 0.15 23.88 4.81
CA GLU A 178 -0.40 23.85 3.46
C GLU A 178 -0.21 22.46 2.84
N ALA A 179 -1.30 21.69 2.80
CA ALA A 179 -1.31 20.34 2.22
C ALA A 179 -2.69 19.99 1.64
N ALA A 180 -2.69 19.19 0.57
CA ALA A 180 -3.89 18.54 0.05
C ALA A 180 -4.09 17.18 0.75
N LEU A 181 -5.32 16.90 1.19
CA LEU A 181 -5.69 15.63 1.78
C LEU A 181 -6.40 14.74 0.74
N VAL A 182 -5.96 13.49 0.61
CA VAL A 182 -6.51 12.51 -0.34
C VAL A 182 -6.97 11.29 0.41
N CYS A 183 -8.27 11.02 0.38
CA CYS A 183 -8.89 9.86 1.01
C CYS A 183 -9.01 8.69 0.02
N ALA A 184 -8.39 7.57 0.34
CA ALA A 184 -8.37 6.38 -0.52
C ALA A 184 -9.39 5.29 -0.13
N THR A 185 -10.35 5.61 0.77
CA THR A 185 -11.43 4.67 1.13
C THR A 185 -12.43 4.47 -0.01
N PRO A 186 -13.22 3.37 0.02
CA PRO A 186 -14.32 3.18 -0.90
C PRO A 186 -15.29 4.38 -0.91
N PRO A 187 -15.92 4.70 -2.06
CA PRO A 187 -16.76 5.89 -2.20
C PRO A 187 -17.90 5.99 -1.17
N ARG A 188 -18.56 4.86 -0.85
CA ARG A 188 -19.65 4.83 0.13
C ARG A 188 -19.18 5.03 1.58
N GLU A 189 -17.94 4.68 1.89
CA GLU A 189 -17.33 5.02 3.18
C GLU A 189 -16.95 6.51 3.23
N PHE A 190 -16.40 7.03 2.14
CA PHE A 190 -16.05 8.45 2.02
C PHE A 190 -17.28 9.35 2.19
N THR A 191 -18.40 9.03 1.54
CA THR A 191 -19.65 9.79 1.68
C THR A 191 -20.30 9.64 3.05
N GLY A 192 -19.95 8.60 3.81
CA GLY A 192 -20.59 8.27 5.09
C GLY A 192 -21.83 7.40 4.95
N GLU A 193 -22.17 6.94 3.75
CA GLU A 193 -23.28 6.01 3.51
C GLU A 193 -23.06 4.65 4.17
N VAL A 194 -21.79 4.20 4.21
CA VAL A 194 -21.38 2.96 4.88
C VAL A 194 -20.47 3.31 6.05
N VAL A 195 -20.81 2.80 7.22
CA VAL A 195 -20.07 3.02 8.47
C VAL A 195 -19.31 1.76 8.83
N THR A 196 -18.00 1.77 8.66
CA THR A 196 -17.12 0.63 8.96
C THR A 196 -16.31 0.83 10.25
N ARG A 197 -16.37 2.03 10.85
CA ARG A 197 -15.62 2.47 12.04
C ARG A 197 -16.58 3.06 13.08
N SER A 198 -16.03 3.69 14.12
CA SER A 198 -16.82 4.34 15.19
C SER A 198 -17.69 5.48 14.67
N ARG A 199 -17.24 6.21 13.64
CA ARG A 199 -17.93 7.35 13.02
C ARG A 199 -17.82 7.30 11.50
N ALA A 200 -18.81 7.86 10.81
CA ALA A 200 -18.93 7.91 9.36
C ALA A 200 -18.22 9.11 8.75
N GLY A 201 -17.82 8.98 7.48
CA GLY A 201 -17.36 10.09 6.67
C GLY A 201 -15.85 10.17 6.50
N HIS A 202 -15.37 11.36 6.15
CA HIS A 202 -13.97 11.66 5.83
C HIS A 202 -13.50 12.94 6.51
N ILE A 203 -12.18 13.15 6.54
CA ILE A 203 -11.56 14.36 7.09
C ILE A 203 -11.95 15.56 6.20
N PRO A 204 -12.40 16.70 6.76
CA PRO A 204 -12.81 17.88 6.00
C PRO A 204 -11.76 18.32 4.97
N GLY A 205 -12.22 18.83 3.83
CA GLY A 205 -11.35 19.31 2.76
C GLY A 205 -10.65 18.24 1.93
N SER A 206 -10.88 16.95 2.22
CA SER A 206 -10.26 15.85 1.47
C SER A 206 -10.91 15.62 0.12
N SER A 207 -10.10 15.29 -0.88
CA SER A 207 -10.55 14.69 -2.14
C SER A 207 -10.61 13.17 -2.05
N SER A 208 -11.46 12.54 -2.89
CA SER A 208 -11.65 11.08 -2.91
C SER A 208 -10.88 10.44 -4.05
N ALA A 209 -9.96 9.52 -3.73
CA ALA A 209 -9.23 8.71 -4.69
C ALA A 209 -9.18 7.23 -4.24
N PRO A 210 -10.30 6.49 -4.32
CA PRO A 210 -10.36 5.10 -3.89
C PRO A 210 -9.36 4.23 -4.65
N ALA A 211 -8.63 3.35 -3.96
CA ALA A 211 -7.61 2.48 -4.57
C ALA A 211 -8.15 1.71 -5.78
N ALA A 212 -9.36 1.16 -5.68
CA ALA A 212 -10.00 0.44 -6.79
C ALA A 212 -10.33 1.30 -8.03
N ARG A 213 -10.31 2.63 -7.91
CA ARG A 213 -10.48 3.56 -9.05
C ARG A 213 -9.17 3.96 -9.72
N LEU A 214 -8.04 3.65 -9.10
CA LEU A 214 -6.70 3.95 -9.63
C LEU A 214 -6.21 2.88 -10.60
N VAL A 215 -6.91 1.75 -10.69
CA VAL A 215 -6.54 0.59 -11.50
C VAL A 215 -7.65 0.21 -12.48
N ASP A 216 -7.26 -0.46 -13.56
CA ASP A 216 -8.19 -1.12 -14.47
C ASP A 216 -8.97 -2.22 -13.74
N ARG A 217 -10.26 -2.32 -14.02
CA ARG A 217 -11.14 -3.22 -13.29
C ARG A 217 -10.82 -4.70 -13.46
N ASP A 218 -10.41 -5.07 -14.67
CA ASP A 218 -10.22 -6.47 -15.04
C ASP A 218 -8.77 -6.91 -14.87
N ARG A 219 -7.82 -6.06 -15.28
CA ARG A 219 -6.38 -6.33 -15.27
C ARG A 219 -5.71 -5.98 -13.95
N ARG A 220 -6.33 -5.11 -13.16
CA ARG A 220 -5.77 -4.56 -11.91
C ARG A 220 -4.50 -3.73 -12.13
N THR A 221 -4.14 -3.42 -13.37
CA THR A 221 -3.03 -2.53 -13.70
C THR A 221 -3.41 -1.07 -13.39
N TYR A 222 -2.44 -0.26 -12.98
CA TYR A 222 -2.68 1.16 -12.81
C TYR A 222 -3.19 1.78 -14.11
N LEU A 223 -4.10 2.73 -13.99
CA LEU A 223 -4.63 3.48 -15.13
C LEU A 223 -3.51 4.30 -15.78
N ASP A 224 -3.71 4.64 -17.05
CA ASP A 224 -2.81 5.55 -17.74
C ASP A 224 -2.70 6.92 -17.02
N PRO A 225 -1.58 7.65 -17.22
CA PRO A 225 -1.32 8.90 -16.50
C PRO A 225 -2.42 9.96 -16.68
N GLU A 226 -3.12 9.99 -17.81
CA GLU A 226 -4.19 10.96 -18.07
C GLU A 226 -5.39 10.70 -17.17
N LYS A 227 -5.83 9.44 -17.07
CA LYS A 227 -6.92 9.05 -16.18
C LYS A 227 -6.56 9.23 -14.70
N LEU A 228 -5.33 8.85 -14.32
CA LEU A 228 -4.84 9.09 -12.96
C LEU A 228 -4.86 10.58 -12.62
N ARG A 229 -4.40 11.45 -13.54
CA ARG A 229 -4.48 12.92 -13.36
C ARG A 229 -5.92 13.38 -13.16
N GLY A 230 -6.88 12.86 -13.92
CA GLY A 230 -8.30 13.20 -13.76
C GLY A 230 -8.84 12.88 -12.37
N ILE A 231 -8.44 11.74 -11.80
CA ILE A 231 -8.89 11.32 -10.45
C ILE A 231 -8.21 12.15 -9.36
N LEU A 232 -6.90 12.40 -9.50
CA LEU A 232 -6.06 13.01 -8.48
C LEU A 232 -5.94 14.54 -8.63
N GLN A 233 -6.56 15.13 -9.67
CA GLN A 233 -6.46 16.54 -10.03
C GLN A 233 -6.62 17.50 -8.83
N PRO A 234 -7.55 17.28 -7.88
CA PRO A 234 -7.72 18.21 -6.77
C PRO A 234 -6.49 18.34 -5.84
N ALA A 235 -5.57 17.36 -5.88
CA ALA A 235 -4.39 17.35 -5.02
C ALA A 235 -3.10 17.68 -5.77
N LEU A 236 -3.09 17.61 -7.12
CA LEU A 236 -1.87 17.81 -7.90
C LEU A 236 -1.30 19.22 -7.76
N GLY A 237 0.02 19.31 -7.61
CA GLY A 237 0.74 20.56 -7.50
C GLY A 237 0.63 21.23 -6.11
N ALA A 238 -0.02 20.60 -5.14
CA ALA A 238 0.01 21.09 -3.77
C ALA A 238 1.44 21.00 -3.19
N PRO A 239 1.86 21.92 -2.31
CA PRO A 239 3.18 21.90 -1.68
C PRO A 239 3.48 20.58 -0.96
N ARG A 240 2.44 19.97 -0.40
CA ARG A 240 2.45 18.63 0.20
C ARG A 240 1.14 17.92 -0.08
N ILE A 241 1.20 16.62 -0.32
CA ILE A 241 0.02 15.76 -0.50
C ILE A 241 0.04 14.70 0.59
N VAL A 242 -1.03 14.61 1.36
CA VAL A 242 -1.19 13.60 2.40
C VAL A 242 -2.28 12.63 1.99
N THR A 243 -1.92 11.37 1.84
CA THR A 243 -2.88 10.31 1.57
C THR A 243 -3.26 9.58 2.85
N TYR A 244 -4.52 9.21 2.98
CA TYR A 244 -5.02 8.42 4.10
C TYR A 244 -6.17 7.52 3.66
N CYS A 245 -6.52 6.51 4.49
CA CYS A 245 -7.65 5.64 4.22
C CYS A 245 -8.28 5.13 5.52
N GLY A 246 -8.45 3.82 5.68
CA GLY A 246 -8.87 3.17 6.93
C GLY A 246 -7.72 3.05 7.93
N GLY A 247 -6.62 2.47 7.49
CA GLY A 247 -5.43 2.16 8.30
C GLY A 247 -4.15 2.15 7.46
N GLY A 248 -3.96 3.12 6.56
CA GLY A 248 -2.71 3.35 5.82
C GLY A 248 -2.45 2.44 4.61
N ILE A 249 -3.26 1.40 4.37
CA ILE A 249 -3.03 0.43 3.29
C ILE A 249 -3.40 1.02 1.92
N ALA A 250 -4.69 1.30 1.68
CA ALA A 250 -5.15 1.87 0.40
C ALA A 250 -4.56 3.27 0.14
N ALA A 251 -4.17 4.00 1.19
CA ALA A 251 -3.46 5.26 1.10
C ALA A 251 -2.13 5.13 0.34
N ALA A 252 -1.41 4.01 0.53
CA ALA A 252 -0.17 3.75 -0.19
C ALA A 252 -0.39 3.57 -1.71
N SER A 253 -1.55 3.03 -2.15
CA SER A 253 -1.89 3.00 -3.59
C SER A 253 -2.07 4.41 -4.18
N ALA A 254 -2.71 5.31 -3.44
CA ALA A 254 -2.83 6.70 -3.87
C ALA A 254 -1.47 7.41 -3.89
N ALA A 255 -0.61 7.13 -2.89
CA ALA A 255 0.75 7.66 -2.84
C ALA A 255 1.61 7.14 -4.01
N LEU A 256 1.47 5.85 -4.39
CA LEU A 256 2.13 5.29 -5.57
C LEU A 256 1.61 5.97 -6.85
N ALA A 257 0.30 6.11 -7.02
CA ALA A 257 -0.28 6.79 -8.19
C ALA A 257 0.20 8.24 -8.33
N LEU A 258 0.28 8.99 -7.22
CA LEU A 258 0.86 10.34 -7.18
C LEU A 258 2.34 10.33 -7.59
N THR A 259 3.10 9.36 -7.09
CA THR A 259 4.53 9.20 -7.47
C THR A 259 4.68 8.90 -8.96
N LEU A 260 3.80 8.08 -9.56
CA LEU A 260 3.76 7.82 -11.01
C LEU A 260 3.48 9.08 -11.83
N LEU A 261 2.71 10.02 -11.27
CA LEU A 261 2.44 11.33 -11.89
C LEU A 261 3.58 12.35 -11.70
N GLY A 262 4.62 11.98 -10.94
CA GLY A 262 5.79 12.83 -10.70
C GLY A 262 5.71 13.70 -9.44
N GLU A 263 4.67 13.53 -8.61
CA GLU A 263 4.58 14.23 -7.31
C GLU A 263 5.65 13.71 -6.36
N ARG A 264 6.39 14.64 -5.74
CA ARG A 264 7.54 14.32 -4.90
C ARG A 264 7.29 14.52 -3.41
N SER A 265 6.37 15.43 -3.07
CA SER A 265 6.04 15.77 -1.68
C SER A 265 4.78 15.04 -1.22
N VAL A 266 4.85 13.69 -1.26
CA VAL A 266 3.75 12.82 -0.85
C VAL A 266 4.08 12.18 0.50
N ALA A 267 3.09 12.13 1.39
CA ALA A 267 3.19 11.42 2.67
C ALA A 267 1.93 10.59 2.93
N VAL A 268 2.06 9.57 3.76
CA VAL A 268 0.94 8.77 4.24
C VAL A 268 0.65 9.13 5.70
N TYR A 269 -0.61 9.42 6.01
CA TYR A 269 -1.10 9.44 7.38
C TYR A 269 -1.41 8.00 7.82
N ASP A 270 -0.49 7.39 8.57
CA ASP A 270 -0.53 5.97 8.90
C ASP A 270 -1.76 5.58 9.73
N GLY A 271 -2.04 6.29 10.83
CA GLY A 271 -3.20 6.06 11.70
C GLY A 271 -4.55 6.21 10.98
N SER A 272 -4.60 7.05 9.94
CA SER A 272 -5.74 7.20 9.03
C SER A 272 -7.07 7.37 9.80
N LEU A 273 -8.18 6.89 9.23
CA LEU A 273 -9.49 6.97 9.86
C LEU A 273 -9.66 6.04 11.08
N ASN A 274 -8.83 5.02 11.24
CA ASN A 274 -8.86 4.20 12.45
C ASN A 274 -8.47 5.03 13.68
N GLU A 275 -7.47 5.90 13.54
CA GLU A 275 -7.06 6.84 14.58
C GLU A 275 -7.98 8.05 14.63
N TRP A 276 -8.26 8.67 13.48
CA TRP A 276 -9.03 9.91 13.41
C TRP A 276 -10.45 9.75 13.94
N ALA A 277 -11.17 8.69 13.54
CA ALA A 277 -12.54 8.45 13.99
C ALA A 277 -12.66 7.98 15.42
N ALA A 278 -11.57 7.50 16.03
CA ALA A 278 -11.54 7.10 17.44
C ALA A 278 -11.54 8.31 18.39
N ASP A 279 -11.13 9.48 17.92
CA ASP A 279 -11.19 10.72 18.67
C ASP A 279 -12.54 11.41 18.44
N PRO A 280 -13.41 11.55 19.49
CA PRO A 280 -14.71 12.18 19.35
C PRO A 280 -14.64 13.66 18.94
N GLU A 281 -13.54 14.35 19.27
CA GLU A 281 -13.35 15.78 18.97
C GLU A 281 -12.84 16.02 17.54
N ALA A 282 -12.28 15.01 16.90
CA ALA A 282 -11.80 15.13 15.51
C ALA A 282 -12.97 15.27 14.53
N GLU A 283 -12.97 16.30 13.69
CA GLU A 283 -14.05 16.59 12.75
C GLU A 283 -14.11 15.55 11.62
N LEU A 284 -15.31 15.09 11.31
CA LEU A 284 -15.64 14.27 10.15
C LEU A 284 -16.83 14.86 9.41
N VAL A 285 -16.78 14.83 8.08
CA VAL A 285 -17.88 15.30 7.22
C VAL A 285 -18.42 14.13 6.39
N THR A 286 -19.72 14.20 6.14
CA THR A 286 -20.45 13.26 5.25
C THR A 286 -21.03 14.04 4.09
N ILE A 287 -21.26 13.37 2.97
CA ILE A 287 -21.95 13.93 1.81
C ILE A 287 -23.35 13.32 1.80
N PRO A 288 -24.41 14.11 2.03
CA PRO A 288 -25.77 13.63 1.90
C PRO A 288 -26.01 13.09 0.49
N GLY A 289 -26.67 11.92 0.39
CA GLY A 289 -27.04 11.31 -0.88
C GLY A 289 -28.21 12.04 -1.56
#